data_73ca0b4be90eebc6e6964b09fc498092
#
_entry.id   73ca0b4be90eebc6e6964b09fc498092
#
_cell.length_a   1.000
_cell.length_b   1.000
_cell.length_c   1.000
_cell.angle_alpha   90.00
_cell.angle_beta   90.00
_cell.angle_gamma   90.00
#
_symmetry.space_group_name_H-M   'P 1'
#
loop_
_entity.id
_entity.type
_entity.pdbx_description
1 polymer ?
#
loop_
_entity_poly.entity_id
_entity_poly.type
_entity_poly.pdbx_seq_one_letter_code
_entity_poly.pdbx_strand_id
1 'polypeptide(L)'
;MRYLFPILFLTTLAIRADDYTGPRPPKPDMLYLVHASYLIPTEATEASQEGKKDDTTYTVAGAASPVRTPLAEPIFLLRSEKIKADTLELYRFEVKGGRRQLTLSRKRSEKSGPFHLSITKLDKDLYRVEADEALENGEYALSPSGSSNAAFCFEIY
;
A
#
# COMPACT_ATOMS: atom_id res chain seq x y z
N MET A 1 -12.81 -60.80 -32.66
CA MET A 1 -13.25 -59.41 -32.48
C MET A 1 -12.30 -58.72 -31.45
N ARG A 2 -11.41 -57.87 -31.93
CA ARG A 2 -10.43 -57.15 -31.07
C ARG A 2 -10.90 -55.70 -30.99
N TYR A 3 -11.39 -55.28 -29.83
CA TYR A 3 -11.79 -53.89 -29.59
C TYR A 3 -10.54 -53.04 -29.29
N LEU A 4 -10.19 -52.15 -30.21
CA LEU A 4 -9.22 -51.09 -29.97
C LEU A 4 -9.91 -49.97 -29.18
N PHE A 5 -9.48 -49.73 -27.94
CA PHE A 5 -9.84 -48.53 -27.18
C PHE A 5 -8.89 -47.41 -27.58
N PRO A 6 -9.40 -46.24 -28.01
CA PRO A 6 -8.54 -45.07 -28.20
C PRO A 6 -8.22 -44.46 -26.84
N ILE A 7 -6.94 -44.40 -26.52
CA ILE A 7 -6.41 -43.63 -25.35
C ILE A 7 -6.48 -42.15 -25.70
N LEU A 8 -7.41 -41.45 -25.08
CA LEU A 8 -7.53 -39.99 -25.17
C LEU A 8 -6.42 -39.33 -24.31
N PHE A 9 -5.37 -38.83 -24.95
CA PHE A 9 -4.35 -38.03 -24.28
C PHE A 9 -4.95 -36.68 -23.95
N LEU A 10 -5.28 -36.45 -22.67
CA LEU A 10 -5.64 -35.16 -22.14
C LEU A 10 -4.35 -34.33 -21.93
N THR A 11 -4.01 -33.47 -22.89
CA THR A 11 -2.93 -32.51 -22.74
C THR A 11 -3.42 -31.39 -21.81
N THR A 12 -3.00 -31.44 -20.56
CA THR A 12 -3.18 -30.31 -19.62
C THR A 12 -2.28 -29.16 -20.07
N LEU A 13 -2.88 -28.10 -20.65
CA LEU A 13 -2.21 -26.82 -20.81
C LEU A 13 -1.93 -26.28 -19.41
N ALA A 14 -0.68 -26.35 -18.98
CA ALA A 14 -0.22 -25.61 -17.83
C ALA A 14 -0.24 -24.12 -18.20
N ILE A 15 -1.23 -23.37 -17.71
CA ILE A 15 -1.24 -21.91 -17.75
C ILE A 15 -0.07 -21.48 -16.86
N ARG A 16 1.05 -21.08 -17.47
CA ARG A 16 2.12 -20.41 -16.74
C ARG A 16 1.57 -19.03 -16.38
N ALA A 17 1.52 -18.73 -15.08
CA ALA A 17 1.41 -17.35 -14.65
C ALA A 17 2.62 -16.62 -15.23
N ASP A 18 2.39 -15.56 -15.98
CA ASP A 18 3.46 -14.74 -16.53
C ASP A 18 4.28 -14.19 -15.37
N ASP A 19 5.57 -14.48 -15.38
CA ASP A 19 6.50 -13.97 -14.37
C ASP A 19 6.51 -12.44 -14.45
N TYR A 20 6.36 -11.78 -13.32
CA TYR A 20 6.42 -10.32 -13.26
C TYR A 20 7.79 -9.81 -13.74
N THR A 21 7.78 -9.01 -14.81
CA THR A 21 9.00 -8.49 -15.48
C THR A 21 9.29 -7.02 -15.14
N GLY A 22 8.44 -6.38 -14.33
CA GLY A 22 8.60 -4.98 -13.94
C GLY A 22 9.69 -4.76 -12.88
N PRO A 23 9.88 -3.50 -12.44
CA PRO A 23 10.86 -3.15 -11.42
C PRO A 23 10.53 -3.79 -10.08
N ARG A 24 11.56 -4.23 -9.35
CA ARG A 24 11.41 -4.88 -8.04
C ARG A 24 11.98 -4.01 -6.92
N PRO A 25 11.23 -3.84 -5.80
CA PRO A 25 11.72 -3.15 -4.62
C PRO A 25 13.06 -3.71 -4.13
N PRO A 26 14.11 -2.87 -3.98
CA PRO A 26 15.42 -3.34 -3.54
C PRO A 26 15.44 -3.76 -2.07
N LYS A 27 14.59 -3.12 -1.23
CA LYS A 27 14.47 -3.44 0.19
C LYS A 27 13.12 -4.08 0.49
N PRO A 28 13.06 -5.12 1.34
CA PRO A 28 11.79 -5.64 1.84
C PRO A 28 11.17 -4.68 2.85
N ASP A 29 9.87 -4.86 3.08
CA ASP A 29 9.07 -4.14 4.07
C ASP A 29 9.14 -2.61 3.95
N MET A 30 9.33 -2.15 2.71
CA MET A 30 9.34 -0.76 2.30
C MET A 30 8.43 -0.59 1.10
N LEU A 31 7.55 0.40 1.15
CA LEU A 31 6.70 0.76 0.04
C LEU A 31 7.45 1.68 -0.92
N TYR A 32 7.32 1.38 -2.20
CA TYR A 32 7.92 2.16 -3.27
C TYR A 32 6.84 2.68 -4.21
N LEU A 33 6.82 3.99 -4.40
CA LEU A 33 5.99 4.64 -5.41
C LEU A 33 6.54 4.31 -6.80
N VAL A 34 5.67 3.84 -7.69
CA VAL A 34 6.01 3.59 -9.09
C VAL A 34 5.89 4.90 -9.87
N HIS A 35 7.00 5.37 -10.43
CA HIS A 35 7.04 6.53 -11.30
C HIS A 35 7.64 6.15 -12.64
N ALA A 36 6.81 5.97 -13.66
CA ALA A 36 7.19 5.38 -14.95
C ALA A 36 7.88 4.01 -14.75
N SER A 37 9.18 3.89 -15.04
CA SER A 37 9.98 2.67 -14.83
C SER A 37 10.83 2.68 -13.56
N TYR A 38 10.69 3.71 -12.72
CA TYR A 38 11.50 3.88 -11.51
C TYR A 38 10.68 3.60 -10.26
N LEU A 39 11.37 3.16 -9.21
CA LEU A 39 10.83 3.00 -7.87
C LEU A 39 11.39 4.06 -6.95
N ILE A 40 10.52 4.90 -6.40
CA ILE A 40 10.87 5.93 -5.44
C ILE A 40 10.48 5.42 -4.06
N PRO A 41 11.42 5.27 -3.10
CA PRO A 41 11.07 4.87 -1.75
C PRO A 41 10.18 5.94 -1.11
N THR A 42 9.07 5.53 -0.49
CA THR A 42 8.24 6.42 0.31
C THR A 42 9.02 6.94 1.51
N GLU A 43 8.55 8.02 2.13
CA GLU A 43 9.11 8.49 3.39
C GLU A 43 8.71 7.54 4.52
N ALA A 44 9.60 6.60 4.86
CA ALA A 44 9.38 5.69 5.96
C ALA A 44 9.73 6.36 7.28
N THR A 45 8.76 6.45 8.19
CA THR A 45 8.91 7.07 9.51
C THR A 45 8.02 6.36 10.53
N GLU A 46 8.22 6.70 11.80
CA GLU A 46 7.32 6.28 12.87
C GLU A 46 6.49 7.49 13.31
N ALA A 47 5.16 7.32 13.33
CA ALA A 47 4.26 8.32 13.87
C ALA A 47 4.31 8.31 15.40
N SER A 48 4.36 9.49 16.03
CA SER A 48 4.11 9.59 17.47
C SER A 48 2.62 9.43 17.72
N GLN A 49 2.27 8.67 18.76
CA GLN A 49 0.90 8.38 19.13
C GLN A 49 0.57 9.08 20.44
N GLU A 50 -0.49 9.88 20.44
CA GLU A 50 -1.02 10.54 21.63
C GLU A 50 -2.54 10.33 21.68
N GLY A 51 -3.09 10.17 22.88
CA GLY A 51 -4.55 10.10 23.03
C GLY A 51 -5.02 9.26 24.19
N LYS A 52 -6.33 9.36 24.45
CA LYS A 52 -7.06 8.58 25.42
C LYS A 52 -8.01 7.63 24.69
N LYS A 53 -8.54 6.64 25.40
CA LYS A 53 -9.36 5.50 24.94
C LYS A 53 -10.29 5.70 23.73
N ASP A 54 -10.75 6.91 23.46
CA ASP A 54 -11.76 7.15 22.43
C ASP A 54 -11.23 7.90 21.20
N ASP A 55 -10.15 8.67 21.33
CA ASP A 55 -9.52 9.42 20.27
C ASP A 55 -8.00 9.25 20.32
N THR A 56 -7.42 8.76 19.26
CA THR A 56 -5.98 8.59 19.11
C THR A 56 -5.48 9.48 17.98
N THR A 57 -4.51 10.33 18.26
CA THR A 57 -3.87 11.19 17.26
C THR A 57 -2.47 10.64 16.96
N TYR A 58 -2.25 10.40 15.69
CA TYR A 58 -0.94 10.04 15.13
C TYR A 58 -0.33 11.27 14.49
N THR A 59 0.93 11.55 14.80
CA THR A 59 1.62 12.74 14.30
C THR A 59 2.94 12.35 13.64
N VAL A 60 3.15 12.88 12.44
CA VAL A 60 4.42 12.79 11.70
C VAL A 60 5.03 14.19 11.60
N ALA A 61 6.34 14.29 11.83
CA ALA A 61 7.06 15.55 11.75
C ALA A 61 7.06 16.10 10.31
N GLY A 62 7.10 17.43 10.20
CA GLY A 62 7.10 18.14 8.92
C GLY A 62 5.71 18.30 8.32
N ALA A 63 5.51 19.41 7.61
CA ALA A 63 4.25 19.78 7.00
C ALA A 63 3.97 19.03 5.68
N ALA A 64 5.02 18.54 5.03
CA ALA A 64 4.93 17.85 3.75
C ALA A 64 5.91 16.69 3.66
N SER A 65 5.55 15.65 2.91
CA SER A 65 6.45 14.57 2.55
C SER A 65 7.43 15.02 1.45
N PRO A 66 8.70 14.62 1.52
CA PRO A 66 9.64 14.84 0.42
C PRO A 66 9.32 13.98 -0.81
N VAL A 67 8.48 12.95 -0.65
CA VAL A 67 8.08 12.05 -1.74
C VAL A 67 6.75 12.52 -2.29
N ARG A 68 6.74 12.94 -3.55
CA ARG A 68 5.60 13.61 -4.17
C ARG A 68 5.23 13.00 -5.51
N THR A 69 3.95 13.03 -5.85
CA THR A 69 3.43 12.60 -7.16
C THR A 69 2.26 13.49 -7.60
N PRO A 70 2.17 13.81 -8.91
CA PRO A 70 0.99 14.47 -9.46
C PRO A 70 -0.14 13.48 -9.80
N LEU A 71 0.08 12.17 -9.59
CA LEU A 71 -0.89 11.14 -9.95
C LEU A 71 -1.91 10.97 -8.83
N ALA A 72 -3.19 11.18 -9.16
CA ALA A 72 -4.30 10.97 -8.23
C ALA A 72 -4.52 9.48 -7.88
N GLU A 73 -4.03 8.58 -8.71
CA GLU A 73 -4.08 7.12 -8.51
C GLU A 73 -2.66 6.54 -8.48
N PRO A 74 -1.91 6.80 -7.39
CA PRO A 74 -0.54 6.33 -7.29
C PRO A 74 -0.48 4.82 -7.10
N ILE A 75 0.50 4.19 -7.74
CA ILE A 75 0.78 2.76 -7.63
C ILE A 75 1.99 2.57 -6.73
N PHE A 76 1.88 1.63 -5.80
CA PHE A 76 2.99 1.25 -4.93
C PHE A 76 3.35 -0.22 -5.12
N LEU A 77 4.62 -0.54 -4.92
CA LEU A 77 5.11 -1.91 -4.82
C LEU A 77 5.66 -2.17 -3.41
N LEU A 78 5.33 -3.34 -2.89
CA LEU A 78 5.84 -3.87 -1.63
C LEU A 78 6.46 -5.24 -1.86
N ARG A 79 7.73 -5.41 -1.49
CA ARG A 79 8.31 -6.74 -1.25
C ARG A 79 8.10 -7.10 0.22
N SER A 80 7.20 -8.04 0.47
CA SER A 80 6.72 -8.38 1.81
C SER A 80 7.56 -9.50 2.41
N GLU A 81 8.19 -9.23 3.55
CA GLU A 81 8.82 -10.24 4.41
C GLU A 81 8.17 -10.29 5.79
N LYS A 82 8.01 -9.15 6.46
CA LYS A 82 7.38 -8.99 7.79
C LYS A 82 6.04 -8.28 7.71
N ILE A 83 5.94 -7.24 6.86
CA ILE A 83 4.70 -6.49 6.64
C ILE A 83 3.79 -7.32 5.73
N LYS A 84 2.62 -7.69 6.25
CA LYS A 84 1.59 -8.36 5.45
C LYS A 84 0.88 -7.30 4.59
N ALA A 85 0.89 -7.49 3.28
CA ALA A 85 0.30 -6.54 2.34
C ALA A 85 -1.19 -6.30 2.61
N ASP A 86 -1.93 -7.34 2.98
CA ASP A 86 -3.37 -7.30 3.31
C ASP A 86 -3.71 -6.53 4.59
N THR A 87 -2.71 -6.16 5.39
CA THR A 87 -2.89 -5.34 6.57
C THR A 87 -2.64 -3.85 6.33
N LEU A 88 -2.27 -3.46 5.11
CA LEU A 88 -2.03 -2.06 4.79
C LEU A 88 -3.34 -1.27 4.78
N GLU A 89 -3.27 -0.08 5.35
CA GLU A 89 -4.33 0.90 5.36
C GLU A 89 -3.79 2.24 4.87
N LEU A 90 -4.58 2.97 4.08
CA LEU A 90 -4.24 4.27 3.54
C LEU A 90 -5.03 5.36 4.26
N TYR A 91 -4.33 6.37 4.77
CA TYR A 91 -4.91 7.49 5.47
C TYR A 91 -4.47 8.82 4.87
N ARG A 92 -5.35 9.83 5.00
CA ARG A 92 -5.04 11.23 4.71
C ARG A 92 -4.71 11.96 6.00
N PHE A 93 -3.62 12.71 5.99
CA PHE A 93 -3.24 13.61 7.09
C PHE A 93 -3.90 14.98 6.95
N GLU A 94 -4.14 15.62 8.08
CA GLU A 94 -4.34 17.05 8.18
C GLU A 94 -3.02 17.72 8.55
N VAL A 95 -2.68 18.84 7.87
CA VAL A 95 -1.48 19.61 8.21
C VAL A 95 -1.86 20.68 9.22
N LYS A 96 -1.32 20.57 10.43
CA LYS A 96 -1.56 21.49 11.54
C LYS A 96 -0.25 21.81 12.26
N GLY A 97 0.03 23.09 12.47
CA GLY A 97 1.23 23.52 13.21
C GLY A 97 2.54 23.02 12.63
N GLY A 98 2.65 22.89 11.29
CA GLY A 98 3.85 22.40 10.63
C GLY A 98 4.09 20.89 10.78
N ARG A 99 3.06 20.13 11.12
CA ARG A 99 3.08 18.68 11.28
C ARG A 99 1.90 18.02 10.54
N ARG A 100 2.06 16.79 10.14
CA ARG A 100 1.01 15.95 9.56
C ARG A 100 0.35 15.16 10.68
N GLN A 101 -0.97 15.28 10.83
CA GLN A 101 -1.73 14.66 11.91
C GLN A 101 -2.91 13.87 11.38
N LEU A 102 -3.17 12.72 12.00
CA LEU A 102 -4.35 11.89 11.78
C LEU A 102 -5.00 11.60 13.12
N THR A 103 -6.25 11.97 13.30
CA THR A 103 -7.00 11.62 14.49
C THR A 103 -8.01 10.52 14.14
N LEU A 104 -7.86 9.36 14.76
CA LEU A 104 -8.79 8.25 14.67
C LEU A 104 -9.71 8.28 15.89
N SER A 105 -11.01 8.50 15.65
CA SER A 105 -12.03 8.51 16.69
C SER A 105 -12.82 7.20 16.69
N ARG A 106 -13.13 6.69 17.87
CA ARG A 106 -14.03 5.54 18.04
C ARG A 106 -15.45 5.84 17.55
N LYS A 107 -15.88 7.09 17.62
CA LYS A 107 -17.11 7.59 16.99
C LYS A 107 -16.78 7.84 15.52
N ARG A 108 -16.92 6.81 14.69
CA ARG A 108 -16.64 6.85 13.25
C ARG A 108 -17.22 8.11 12.63
N SER A 109 -16.33 9.04 12.27
CA SER A 109 -16.60 10.04 11.27
C SER A 109 -16.12 9.46 9.93
N GLU A 110 -16.95 9.46 8.90
CA GLU A 110 -16.61 8.99 7.54
C GLU A 110 -15.36 9.69 6.96
N LYS A 111 -14.99 10.84 7.54
CA LYS A 111 -13.85 11.67 7.07
C LYS A 111 -12.48 11.21 7.57
N SER A 112 -12.39 10.32 8.55
CA SER A 112 -11.11 9.89 9.15
C SER A 112 -10.84 8.38 9.04
N GLY A 113 -11.66 7.65 8.30
CA GLY A 113 -11.44 6.24 8.00
C GLY A 113 -10.37 6.03 6.94
N PRO A 114 -9.84 4.79 6.85
CA PRO A 114 -8.92 4.44 5.79
C PRO A 114 -9.62 4.43 4.42
N PHE A 115 -8.88 4.83 3.39
CA PHE A 115 -9.27 4.63 2.00
C PHE A 115 -9.19 3.14 1.64
N HIS A 116 -10.07 2.69 0.77
CA HIS A 116 -10.02 1.33 0.26
C HIS A 116 -8.80 1.12 -0.64
N LEU A 117 -8.16 -0.05 -0.48
CA LEU A 117 -7.00 -0.44 -1.25
C LEU A 117 -7.26 -1.71 -2.04
N SER A 118 -6.86 -1.69 -3.30
CA SER A 118 -6.67 -2.88 -4.11
C SER A 118 -5.24 -3.41 -3.94
N ILE A 119 -5.13 -4.66 -3.49
CA ILE A 119 -3.85 -5.32 -3.27
C ILE A 119 -3.76 -6.53 -4.17
N THR A 120 -2.88 -6.48 -5.15
CA THR A 120 -2.66 -7.54 -6.14
C THR A 120 -1.31 -8.20 -5.91
N LYS A 121 -1.32 -9.51 -5.76
CA LYS A 121 -0.08 -10.29 -5.70
C LYS A 121 0.50 -10.45 -7.09
N LEU A 122 1.71 -9.95 -7.30
CA LEU A 122 2.42 -10.01 -8.58
C LEU A 122 3.40 -11.19 -8.67
N ASP A 123 3.98 -11.58 -7.52
CA ASP A 123 4.94 -12.68 -7.40
C ASP A 123 4.91 -13.24 -5.98
N LYS A 124 5.79 -14.19 -5.64
CA LYS A 124 5.83 -14.91 -4.36
C LYS A 124 5.74 -13.97 -3.15
N ASP A 125 6.49 -12.88 -3.15
CA ASP A 125 6.61 -11.90 -2.07
C ASP A 125 6.33 -10.45 -2.53
N LEU A 126 5.93 -10.26 -3.80
CA LEU A 126 5.75 -8.96 -4.42
C LEU A 126 4.27 -8.63 -4.56
N TYR A 127 3.89 -7.45 -4.09
CA TYR A 127 2.53 -6.95 -4.12
C TYR A 127 2.47 -5.56 -4.75
N ARG A 128 1.42 -5.33 -5.53
CA ARG A 128 1.00 -4.02 -6.02
C ARG A 128 -0.13 -3.53 -5.12
N VAL A 129 -0.02 -2.28 -4.69
CA VAL A 129 -0.96 -1.61 -3.80
C VAL A 129 -1.44 -0.33 -4.46
N GLU A 130 -2.75 -0.13 -4.55
CA GLU A 130 -3.38 1.03 -5.18
C GLU A 130 -4.59 1.46 -4.36
N ALA A 131 -4.93 2.75 -4.40
CA ALA A 131 -6.22 3.22 -3.90
C ALA A 131 -7.32 2.85 -4.92
N ASP A 132 -8.51 2.48 -4.42
CA ASP A 132 -9.66 2.14 -5.27
C ASP A 132 -10.36 3.39 -5.83
N GLU A 133 -9.93 4.56 -5.42
CA GLU A 133 -10.49 5.86 -5.81
C GLU A 133 -9.38 6.88 -6.08
N ALA A 134 -9.69 7.88 -6.91
CA ALA A 134 -8.78 8.99 -7.14
C ALA A 134 -8.63 9.83 -5.87
N LEU A 135 -7.39 10.00 -5.43
CA LEU A 135 -7.04 10.77 -4.25
C LEU A 135 -6.93 12.25 -4.60
N GLU A 136 -7.44 13.12 -3.75
CA GLU A 136 -7.26 14.57 -3.86
C GLU A 136 -5.83 14.99 -3.48
N ASN A 137 -5.44 16.21 -3.86
CA ASN A 137 -4.18 16.79 -3.39
C ASN A 137 -4.11 16.79 -1.86
N GLY A 138 -2.99 16.35 -1.29
CA GLY A 138 -2.81 16.25 0.16
C GLY A 138 -1.70 15.32 0.59
N GLU A 139 -1.55 15.22 1.90
CA GLU A 139 -0.57 14.36 2.56
C GLU A 139 -1.20 13.03 2.94
N TYR A 140 -0.51 11.94 2.64
CA TYR A 140 -1.01 10.59 2.85
C TYR A 140 0.04 9.69 3.50
N ALA A 141 -0.43 8.62 4.12
CA ALA A 141 0.41 7.51 4.56
C ALA A 141 -0.24 6.16 4.34
N LEU A 142 0.54 5.20 3.86
CA LEU A 142 0.26 3.78 3.99
C LEU A 142 0.84 3.28 5.32
N SER A 143 0.07 2.54 6.09
CA SER A 143 0.48 2.02 7.39
C SER A 143 -0.02 0.59 7.58
N PRO A 144 0.79 -0.34 8.12
CA PRO A 144 0.28 -1.63 8.53
C PRO A 144 -0.69 -1.47 9.70
N SER A 145 -1.85 -2.10 9.63
CA SER A 145 -2.81 -2.14 10.74
C SER A 145 -2.26 -2.92 11.93
N GLY A 146 -2.71 -2.56 13.12
CA GLY A 146 -2.32 -3.23 14.37
C GLY A 146 -1.46 -2.37 15.27
N SER A 147 -0.42 -2.94 15.90
CA SER A 147 0.41 -2.27 16.90
C SER A 147 1.60 -1.49 16.34
N SER A 148 1.70 -1.35 15.03
CA SER A 148 2.78 -0.63 14.37
C SER A 148 2.42 0.84 14.18
N ASN A 149 3.34 1.75 14.53
CA ASN A 149 3.24 3.17 14.22
C ASN A 149 4.01 3.53 12.93
N ALA A 150 4.42 2.52 12.16
CA ALA A 150 5.12 2.74 10.90
C ALA A 150 4.22 3.45 9.89
N ALA A 151 4.75 4.49 9.29
CA ALA A 151 4.06 5.27 8.27
C ALA A 151 4.96 5.43 7.04
N PHE A 152 4.40 5.13 5.88
CA PHE A 152 5.03 5.28 4.57
C PHE A 152 4.37 6.45 3.87
N CYS A 153 4.95 7.65 4.03
CA CYS A 153 4.32 8.90 3.66
C CYS A 153 4.63 9.33 2.23
N PHE A 154 3.67 10.04 1.63
CA PHE A 154 3.79 10.67 0.32
C PHE A 154 2.78 11.82 0.19
N GLU A 155 3.04 12.74 -0.76
CA GLU A 155 2.16 13.86 -1.10
C GLU A 155 1.61 13.70 -2.52
N ILE A 156 0.34 14.03 -2.71
CA ILE A 156 -0.28 14.26 -4.02
C ILE A 156 -0.45 15.77 -4.20
N TYR A 157 0.02 16.35 -5.36
CA TYR A 157 0.03 17.79 -5.62
C TYR A 157 -0.51 18.16 -6.99
#